data_49434b76e1466bba1f215a4a29ed4184
#
_entry.id   49434b76e1466bba1f215a4a29ed4184
#
_cell.length_a   1.000
_cell.length_b   1.000
_cell.length_c   1.000
_cell.angle_alpha   90.00
_cell.angle_beta   90.00
_cell.angle_gamma   90.00
#
_symmetry.space_group_name_H-M   'P 1'
#
loop_
_entity.id
_entity.type
_entity.pdbx_description
1 polymer ?
#
loop_
_entity_poly.entity_id
_entity_poly.type
_entity_poly.pdbx_seq_one_letter_code
_entity_poly.pdbx_strand_id
1 'polypeptide(L)'
;MQQPSELPFISCKCITYGRVDMLEESVNSFLKQDYPADKCELIIVNDYPLQKLKFDHPQVKIVNLDYTFSTIGEKENYATELCQGDVICQWDDDDVAAPWHLQNVAKYFTDDVNILHWNPGVFYNGNAITDITWIGNSGIVFRKSAWKAIGGHPIENAGYDMTFIERLHKHGGRLFAEPPKAEASWFYMWGGRSYHMSGQGHDKPGQPNAIQRHSAHVENLRQQGKISTGDVELKPHWKYDYVQMLDIFVKSKYGTSRTTTVHDISQKQVSRQIP
;
A
#
# COMPACT_ATOMS: atom_id res chain seq x y z
N MET A 1 -3.74 33.46 -8.85
CA MET A 1 -2.79 32.32 -8.72
C MET A 1 -3.00 31.79 -7.31
N GLN A 2 -3.59 30.61 -7.16
CA GLN A 2 -3.64 29.93 -5.86
C GLN A 2 -2.19 29.63 -5.46
N GLN A 3 -1.82 29.98 -4.23
CA GLN A 3 -0.55 29.52 -3.64
C GLN A 3 -0.52 27.99 -3.74
N PRO A 4 0.65 27.37 -4.00
CA PRO A 4 0.75 25.92 -3.94
C PRO A 4 0.30 25.52 -2.54
N SER A 5 -0.76 24.72 -2.44
CA SER A 5 -1.18 24.12 -1.19
C SER A 5 0.02 23.37 -0.60
N GLU A 6 0.26 23.53 0.68
CA GLU A 6 1.30 22.80 1.38
C GLU A 6 1.11 21.30 1.14
N LEU A 7 2.19 20.57 0.84
CA LEU A 7 2.12 19.12 0.61
C LEU A 7 1.51 18.44 1.84
N PRO A 8 0.51 17.55 1.66
CA PRO A 8 -0.12 16.86 2.77
C PRO A 8 0.85 15.91 3.48
N PHE A 9 0.63 15.70 4.78
CA PHE A 9 1.29 14.60 5.47
C PHE A 9 0.56 13.30 5.15
N ILE A 10 1.28 12.32 4.58
CA ILE A 10 0.74 11.04 4.14
C ILE A 10 1.21 9.93 5.09
N SER A 11 0.27 9.24 5.72
CA SER A 11 0.55 8.03 6.49
C SER A 11 0.28 6.80 5.63
N CYS A 12 1.34 6.07 5.29
CA CYS A 12 1.24 4.75 4.69
C CYS A 12 1.01 3.72 5.80
N LYS A 13 -0.02 2.88 5.69
CA LYS A 13 -0.28 1.82 6.66
C LYS A 13 -0.13 0.44 6.04
N CYS A 14 0.59 -0.43 6.71
CA CYS A 14 0.92 -1.78 6.28
C CYS A 14 0.57 -2.78 7.38
N ILE A 15 -0.17 -3.81 7.03
CA ILE A 15 -0.43 -4.94 7.93
C ILE A 15 0.32 -6.16 7.41
N THR A 16 0.98 -6.92 8.28
CA THR A 16 1.77 -8.09 7.87
C THR A 16 1.61 -9.26 8.83
N TYR A 17 1.82 -10.49 8.34
CA TYR A 17 1.77 -11.72 9.12
C TYR A 17 2.71 -12.76 8.51
N GLY A 18 3.97 -12.82 9.00
CA GLY A 18 4.94 -13.85 8.62
C GLY A 18 5.49 -13.75 7.18
N ARG A 19 5.33 -12.63 6.48
CA ARG A 19 5.70 -12.44 5.06
C ARG A 19 6.90 -11.51 4.86
N VAL A 20 7.99 -11.74 5.60
CA VAL A 20 9.18 -10.86 5.64
C VAL A 20 9.76 -10.57 4.27
N ASP A 21 9.89 -11.58 3.42
CA ASP A 21 10.51 -11.46 2.10
C ASP A 21 9.73 -10.54 1.13
N MET A 22 8.42 -10.42 1.31
CA MET A 22 7.57 -9.49 0.56
C MET A 22 7.57 -8.12 1.22
N LEU A 23 7.45 -8.09 2.55
CA LEU A 23 7.50 -6.86 3.33
C LEU A 23 8.79 -6.06 3.06
N GLU A 24 9.94 -6.72 2.89
CA GLU A 24 11.21 -6.06 2.57
C GLU A 24 11.16 -5.32 1.24
N GLU A 25 10.49 -5.85 0.22
CA GLU A 25 10.27 -5.15 -1.06
C GLU A 25 9.29 -3.99 -0.91
N SER A 26 8.23 -4.18 -0.13
CA SER A 26 7.23 -3.15 0.17
C SER A 26 7.85 -1.99 0.96
N VAL A 27 8.63 -2.28 2.01
CA VAL A 27 9.39 -1.25 2.77
C VAL A 27 10.39 -0.53 1.87
N ASN A 28 11.13 -1.25 1.01
CA ASN A 28 12.05 -0.62 0.07
C ASN A 28 11.33 0.32 -0.91
N SER A 29 10.10 -0.02 -1.30
CA SER A 29 9.27 0.86 -2.13
C SER A 29 8.94 2.16 -1.42
N PHE A 30 8.64 2.12 -0.12
CA PHE A 30 8.41 3.31 0.70
C PHE A 30 9.67 4.16 0.84
N LEU A 31 10.82 3.54 1.12
CA LEU A 31 12.10 4.24 1.28
C LEU A 31 12.58 4.93 -0.01
N LYS A 32 12.10 4.48 -1.17
CA LYS A 32 12.41 5.05 -2.48
C LYS A 32 11.42 6.12 -2.95
N GLN A 33 10.46 6.51 -2.12
CA GLN A 33 9.49 7.53 -2.53
C GLN A 33 10.15 8.90 -2.73
N ASP A 34 9.89 9.53 -3.88
CA ASP A 34 10.25 10.91 -4.20
C ASP A 34 9.28 11.88 -3.50
N TYR A 35 9.21 11.80 -2.17
CA TYR A 35 8.34 12.62 -1.33
C TYR A 35 9.12 13.11 -0.11
N PRO A 36 8.86 14.35 0.41
CA PRO A 36 9.62 14.86 1.54
C PRO A 36 9.54 13.93 2.77
N ALA A 37 10.69 13.61 3.33
CA ALA A 37 10.81 12.66 4.43
C ALA A 37 10.06 13.08 5.70
N ASP A 38 9.92 14.40 5.91
CA ASP A 38 9.17 15.00 7.02
C ASP A 38 7.64 15.08 6.76
N LYS A 39 7.19 14.63 5.60
CA LYS A 39 5.78 14.65 5.17
C LYS A 39 5.18 13.26 4.95
N CYS A 40 5.89 12.20 5.29
CA CYS A 40 5.34 10.84 5.22
C CYS A 40 5.89 9.91 6.29
N GLU A 41 5.10 8.91 6.63
CA GLU A 41 5.46 7.82 7.53
C GLU A 41 4.94 6.48 7.00
N LEU A 42 5.59 5.38 7.41
CA LEU A 42 5.12 4.03 7.21
C LEU A 42 4.86 3.36 8.57
N ILE A 43 3.62 3.00 8.81
CA ILE A 43 3.20 2.25 10.00
C ILE A 43 3.04 0.78 9.64
N ILE A 44 3.82 -0.09 10.25
CA ILE A 44 3.75 -1.54 10.04
C ILE A 44 3.17 -2.20 11.29
N VAL A 45 2.08 -2.93 11.14
CA VAL A 45 1.49 -3.74 12.22
C VAL A 45 1.73 -5.21 11.92
N ASN A 46 2.57 -5.83 12.73
CA ASN A 46 2.85 -7.26 12.69
C ASN A 46 2.14 -7.95 13.87
N ASP A 47 1.16 -8.78 13.59
CA ASP A 47 0.42 -9.57 14.57
C ASP A 47 0.73 -11.06 14.49
N TYR A 48 1.91 -11.43 13.94
CA TYR A 48 2.45 -12.76 14.00
C TYR A 48 3.26 -12.94 15.30
N PRO A 49 2.72 -13.62 16.34
CA PRO A 49 3.30 -13.60 17.69
C PRO A 49 4.70 -14.23 17.79
N LEU A 50 5.03 -15.09 16.83
CA LEU A 50 6.33 -15.78 16.81
C LEU A 50 7.45 -14.95 16.17
N GLN A 51 7.18 -13.71 15.76
CA GLN A 51 8.12 -12.87 15.02
C GLN A 51 8.13 -11.46 15.57
N LYS A 52 9.32 -10.92 15.84
CA LYS A 52 9.56 -9.52 16.22
C LYS A 52 10.38 -8.86 15.14
N LEU A 53 9.72 -8.08 14.29
CA LEU A 53 10.36 -7.33 13.22
C LEU A 53 11.12 -6.14 13.80
N LYS A 54 12.32 -5.88 13.28
CA LYS A 54 13.19 -4.77 13.65
C LYS A 54 13.64 -4.04 12.38
N PHE A 55 13.56 -2.73 12.41
CA PHE A 55 14.12 -1.84 11.40
C PHE A 55 14.21 -0.44 11.98
N ASP A 56 15.41 0.10 12.09
CA ASP A 56 15.64 1.45 12.63
C ASP A 56 15.67 2.46 11.49
N HIS A 57 14.57 3.19 11.34
CA HIS A 57 14.45 4.26 10.34
C HIS A 57 13.44 5.32 10.82
N PRO A 58 13.75 6.63 10.71
CA PRO A 58 12.93 7.69 11.30
C PRO A 58 11.50 7.78 10.76
N GLN A 59 11.26 7.33 9.53
CA GLN A 59 9.96 7.35 8.88
C GLN A 59 9.18 6.04 9.04
N VAL A 60 9.78 4.98 9.61
CA VAL A 60 9.16 3.65 9.70
C VAL A 60 8.92 3.28 11.15
N LYS A 61 7.68 3.02 11.51
CA LYS A 61 7.28 2.56 12.83
C LYS A 61 6.74 1.13 12.74
N ILE A 62 7.38 0.21 13.44
CA ILE A 62 6.92 -1.19 13.53
C ILE A 62 6.27 -1.41 14.89
N VAL A 63 5.06 -1.95 14.87
CA VAL A 63 4.33 -2.42 16.04
C VAL A 63 4.21 -3.93 15.96
N ASN A 64 4.95 -4.62 16.83
CA ASN A 64 4.87 -6.07 16.97
C ASN A 64 3.91 -6.42 18.10
N LEU A 65 2.95 -7.27 17.83
CA LEU A 65 1.97 -7.76 18.78
C LEU A 65 2.27 -9.20 19.19
N ASP A 66 1.94 -9.55 20.41
CA ASP A 66 2.07 -10.90 20.96
C ASP A 66 0.78 -11.73 20.78
N TYR A 67 -0.17 -11.21 20.03
CA TYR A 67 -1.43 -11.84 19.68
C TYR A 67 -1.79 -11.57 18.21
N THR A 68 -2.69 -12.39 17.66
CA THR A 68 -3.28 -12.22 16.33
C THR A 68 -4.67 -11.64 16.47
N PHE A 69 -5.02 -10.65 15.65
CA PHE A 69 -6.39 -10.12 15.59
C PHE A 69 -7.40 -11.19 15.14
N SER A 70 -8.63 -11.08 15.61
CA SER A 70 -9.71 -11.99 15.21
C SER A 70 -10.17 -11.76 13.78
N THR A 71 -10.07 -10.52 13.29
CA THR A 71 -10.44 -10.14 11.93
C THR A 71 -9.43 -9.20 11.30
N ILE A 72 -9.39 -9.20 9.96
CA ILE A 72 -8.55 -8.26 9.21
C ILE A 72 -9.03 -6.83 9.43
N GLY A 73 -10.36 -6.61 9.48
CA GLY A 73 -10.92 -5.29 9.72
C GLY A 73 -10.50 -4.69 11.06
N GLU A 74 -10.39 -5.50 12.14
CA GLU A 74 -9.83 -5.04 13.42
C GLU A 74 -8.37 -4.59 13.28
N LYS A 75 -7.56 -5.39 12.58
CA LYS A 75 -6.14 -5.07 12.34
C LYS A 75 -5.97 -3.80 11.50
N GLU A 76 -6.78 -3.63 10.46
CA GLU A 76 -6.83 -2.43 9.62
C GLU A 76 -7.22 -1.18 10.43
N ASN A 77 -8.21 -1.31 11.30
CA ASN A 77 -8.62 -0.22 12.21
C ASN A 77 -7.48 0.16 13.15
N TYR A 78 -6.84 -0.83 13.76
CA TYR A 78 -5.70 -0.60 14.65
C TYR A 78 -4.55 0.12 13.93
N ALA A 79 -4.19 -0.33 12.74
CA ALA A 79 -3.15 0.30 11.93
C ALA A 79 -3.53 1.75 11.55
N THR A 80 -4.79 1.99 11.19
CA THR A 80 -5.29 3.34 10.85
C THR A 80 -5.26 4.28 12.06
N GLU A 81 -5.59 3.81 13.26
CA GLU A 81 -5.50 4.63 14.48
C GLU A 81 -4.07 5.11 14.77
N LEU A 82 -3.07 4.29 14.49
CA LEU A 82 -1.66 4.62 14.71
C LEU A 82 -1.12 5.69 13.77
N CYS A 83 -1.75 5.90 12.62
CA CYS A 83 -1.36 6.89 11.62
C CYS A 83 -1.53 8.32 12.15
N GLN A 84 -0.58 9.20 11.88
CA GLN A 84 -0.61 10.61 12.33
C GLN A 84 -1.36 11.52 11.34
N GLY A 85 -1.24 11.24 10.04
CA GLY A 85 -1.84 12.03 8.98
C GLY A 85 -3.34 11.82 8.81
N ASP A 86 -4.02 12.78 8.18
CA ASP A 86 -5.39 12.60 7.70
C ASP A 86 -5.45 11.90 6.33
N VAL A 87 -4.38 11.97 5.53
CA VAL A 87 -4.25 11.23 4.28
C VAL A 87 -3.65 9.86 4.58
N ILE A 88 -4.47 8.83 4.47
CA ILE A 88 -4.06 7.43 4.71
C ILE A 88 -3.91 6.73 3.36
N CYS A 89 -2.73 6.19 3.10
CA CYS A 89 -2.43 5.37 1.93
C CYS A 89 -2.29 3.91 2.37
N GLN A 90 -3.12 3.03 1.82
CA GLN A 90 -2.96 1.58 2.01
C GLN A 90 -1.64 1.15 1.38
N TRP A 91 -0.82 0.43 2.14
CA TRP A 91 0.51 -0.01 1.74
C TRP A 91 0.66 -1.50 2.03
N ASP A 92 0.20 -2.33 1.11
CA ASP A 92 0.18 -3.77 1.34
C ASP A 92 1.60 -4.34 1.41
N ASP A 93 1.81 -5.33 2.28
CA ASP A 93 3.12 -5.92 2.53
C ASP A 93 3.62 -6.82 1.39
N ASP A 94 2.77 -7.12 0.40
CA ASP A 94 3.09 -7.94 -0.77
C ASP A 94 3.06 -7.19 -2.11
N ASP A 95 2.80 -5.87 -2.08
CA ASP A 95 2.79 -5.02 -3.26
C ASP A 95 4.03 -4.13 -3.35
N VAL A 96 4.23 -3.51 -4.52
CA VAL A 96 5.36 -2.63 -4.80
C VAL A 96 4.87 -1.30 -5.36
N ALA A 97 5.35 -0.19 -4.80
CA ALA A 97 5.09 1.15 -5.31
C ALA A 97 6.33 1.74 -5.99
N ALA A 98 6.12 2.39 -7.14
CA ALA A 98 7.17 3.15 -7.81
C ALA A 98 7.52 4.44 -7.04
N PRO A 99 8.72 5.02 -7.21
CA PRO A 99 9.18 6.17 -6.42
C PRO A 99 8.26 7.39 -6.43
N TRP A 100 7.50 7.59 -7.48
CA TRP A 100 6.58 8.72 -7.65
C TRP A 100 5.17 8.48 -7.12
N HIS A 101 4.92 7.38 -6.43
CA HIS A 101 3.55 7.04 -5.99
C HIS A 101 2.97 8.09 -5.04
N LEU A 102 3.71 8.49 -3.99
CA LEU A 102 3.23 9.49 -3.03
C LEU A 102 3.09 10.90 -3.64
N GLN A 103 3.93 11.26 -4.62
CA GLN A 103 3.74 12.50 -5.39
C GLN A 103 2.41 12.47 -6.16
N ASN A 104 2.09 11.34 -6.78
CA ASN A 104 0.83 11.16 -7.46
C ASN A 104 -0.35 11.20 -6.48
N VAL A 105 -0.22 10.56 -5.30
CA VAL A 105 -1.22 10.67 -4.23
C VAL A 105 -1.47 12.14 -3.89
N ALA A 106 -0.42 12.92 -3.59
CA ALA A 106 -0.55 14.34 -3.27
C ALA A 106 -1.16 15.17 -4.43
N LYS A 107 -0.90 14.78 -5.68
CA LYS A 107 -1.44 15.46 -6.87
C LYS A 107 -2.93 15.24 -7.06
N TYR A 108 -3.43 14.04 -6.79
CA TYR A 108 -4.80 13.64 -7.11
C TYR A 108 -5.74 13.61 -5.90
N PHE A 109 -5.20 13.47 -4.69
CA PHE A 109 -5.96 13.45 -3.45
C PHE A 109 -6.10 14.87 -2.88
N THR A 110 -6.97 15.66 -3.51
CA THR A 110 -7.26 17.05 -3.15
C THR A 110 -8.19 17.16 -1.94
N ASP A 111 -8.38 18.36 -1.38
CA ASP A 111 -9.15 18.57 -0.14
C ASP A 111 -10.61 18.14 -0.22
N ASP A 112 -11.18 18.11 -1.41
CA ASP A 112 -12.54 17.68 -1.68
C ASP A 112 -12.70 16.17 -1.93
N VAL A 113 -11.59 15.38 -1.86
CA VAL A 113 -11.57 13.93 -2.08
C VAL A 113 -11.53 13.20 -0.75
N ASN A 114 -12.46 12.29 -0.50
CA ASN A 114 -12.47 11.41 0.69
C ASN A 114 -11.87 10.03 0.42
N ILE A 115 -11.89 9.60 -0.82
CA ILE A 115 -11.37 8.29 -1.24
C ILE A 115 -10.81 8.40 -2.66
N LEU A 116 -9.65 7.84 -2.88
CA LEU A 116 -9.02 7.67 -4.18
C LEU A 116 -8.69 6.20 -4.38
N HIS A 117 -9.32 5.59 -5.37
CA HIS A 117 -8.91 4.28 -5.85
C HIS A 117 -7.71 4.46 -6.79
N TRP A 118 -6.64 3.73 -6.52
CA TRP A 118 -5.47 3.83 -7.36
C TRP A 118 -5.60 2.93 -8.61
N ASN A 119 -6.33 3.41 -9.61
CA ASN A 119 -6.54 2.71 -10.87
C ASN A 119 -5.30 2.57 -11.79
N PRO A 120 -4.31 3.50 -11.81
CA PRO A 120 -3.10 3.27 -12.58
C PRO A 120 -2.11 2.36 -11.85
N GLY A 121 -2.59 1.20 -11.45
CA GLY A 121 -1.77 0.07 -11.07
C GLY A 121 -1.49 -0.83 -12.26
N VAL A 122 -0.55 -1.71 -12.09
CA VAL A 122 -0.29 -2.82 -13.00
C VAL A 122 -0.35 -4.13 -12.22
N PHE A 123 -0.84 -5.15 -12.88
CA PHE A 123 -0.84 -6.51 -12.36
C PHE A 123 0.46 -7.20 -12.79
N TYR A 124 1.18 -7.77 -11.82
CA TYR A 124 2.40 -8.53 -12.07
C TYR A 124 2.29 -9.93 -11.48
N ASN A 125 2.36 -10.95 -12.32
CA ASN A 125 2.23 -12.36 -11.92
C ASN A 125 3.56 -13.12 -11.84
N GLY A 126 4.67 -12.42 -11.81
CA GLY A 126 6.02 -13.00 -11.82
C GLY A 126 6.62 -13.16 -13.23
N ASN A 127 5.83 -13.08 -14.29
CA ASN A 127 6.27 -13.24 -15.67
C ASN A 127 5.89 -12.08 -16.59
N ALA A 128 4.72 -11.49 -16.39
CA ALA A 128 4.17 -10.46 -17.26
C ALA A 128 3.52 -9.33 -16.45
N ILE A 129 3.60 -8.13 -17.01
CA ILE A 129 2.87 -6.96 -16.55
C ILE A 129 1.64 -6.77 -17.44
N THR A 130 0.50 -6.55 -16.82
CA THR A 130 -0.75 -6.22 -17.52
C THR A 130 -1.44 -5.06 -16.83
N ASP A 131 -2.34 -4.36 -17.54
CA ASP A 131 -3.19 -3.38 -16.89
C ASP A 131 -4.07 -4.04 -15.84
N ILE A 132 -4.31 -3.29 -14.79
CA ILE A 132 -5.36 -3.58 -13.84
C ILE A 132 -6.46 -2.53 -13.95
N THR A 133 -7.69 -2.97 -13.93
CA THR A 133 -8.86 -2.10 -13.98
C THR A 133 -9.42 -1.81 -12.59
N TRP A 134 -9.07 -2.65 -11.62
CA TRP A 134 -9.52 -2.51 -10.24
C TRP A 134 -8.66 -3.37 -9.30
N ILE A 135 -8.22 -2.83 -8.19
CA ILE A 135 -7.26 -3.45 -7.26
C ILE A 135 -7.81 -3.65 -5.83
N GLY A 136 -9.12 -3.55 -5.64
CA GLY A 136 -9.69 -3.71 -4.30
C GLY A 136 -9.15 -2.68 -3.32
N ASN A 137 -8.64 -3.16 -2.18
CA ASN A 137 -8.07 -2.32 -1.13
C ASN A 137 -6.63 -1.87 -1.41
N SER A 138 -5.92 -2.57 -2.29
CA SER A 138 -4.51 -2.24 -2.59
C SER A 138 -4.35 -0.85 -3.16
N GLY A 139 -3.45 -0.07 -2.59
CA GLY A 139 -3.16 1.29 -3.02
C GLY A 139 -4.30 2.30 -2.84
N ILE A 140 -5.40 1.95 -2.15
CA ILE A 140 -6.46 2.89 -1.82
C ILE A 140 -5.93 4.01 -0.92
N VAL A 141 -6.38 5.24 -1.20
CA VAL A 141 -6.09 6.40 -0.34
C VAL A 141 -7.41 6.96 0.18
N PHE A 142 -7.46 7.25 1.48
CA PHE A 142 -8.67 7.76 2.12
C PHE A 142 -8.34 8.77 3.23
N ARG A 143 -9.34 9.58 3.63
CA ARG A 143 -9.20 10.47 4.79
C ARG A 143 -9.46 9.71 6.08
N LYS A 144 -8.57 9.89 7.05
CA LYS A 144 -8.77 9.37 8.41
C LYS A 144 -10.03 9.94 9.05
N SER A 145 -10.34 11.20 8.78
CA SER A 145 -11.58 11.85 9.20
C SER A 145 -12.82 11.17 8.61
N ALA A 146 -12.81 10.80 7.33
CA ALA A 146 -13.90 10.06 6.69
C ALA A 146 -14.00 8.62 7.25
N TRP A 147 -12.88 7.94 7.46
CA TRP A 147 -12.83 6.64 8.12
C TRP A 147 -13.48 6.68 9.53
N LYS A 148 -13.18 7.70 10.33
CA LYS A 148 -13.82 7.89 11.64
C LYS A 148 -15.33 8.10 11.51
N ALA A 149 -15.75 8.93 10.56
CA ALA A 149 -17.15 9.28 10.38
C ALA A 149 -18.03 8.08 10.00
N ILE A 150 -17.49 7.08 9.30
CA ILE A 150 -18.22 5.86 8.90
C ILE A 150 -18.07 4.71 9.91
N GLY A 151 -17.35 4.91 11.02
CA GLY A 151 -17.11 3.89 12.04
C GLY A 151 -16.01 2.89 11.71
N GLY A 152 -15.09 3.24 10.82
CA GLY A 152 -13.92 2.43 10.46
C GLY A 152 -14.20 1.29 9.46
N HIS A 153 -13.21 0.40 9.35
CA HIS A 153 -13.37 -0.85 8.61
C HIS A 153 -14.34 -1.77 9.32
N PRO A 154 -15.18 -2.53 8.60
CA PRO A 154 -16.05 -3.53 9.21
C PRO A 154 -15.21 -4.62 9.88
N ILE A 155 -15.73 -5.14 11.00
CA ILE A 155 -15.08 -6.21 11.78
C ILE A 155 -15.34 -7.56 11.09
N GLU A 156 -14.71 -7.76 9.96
CA GLU A 156 -14.92 -8.89 9.06
C GLU A 156 -13.60 -9.36 8.45
N ASN A 157 -13.55 -10.58 7.94
CA ASN A 157 -12.40 -11.15 7.26
C ASN A 157 -12.53 -11.13 5.73
N ALA A 158 -13.70 -11.43 5.20
CA ALA A 158 -13.95 -11.49 3.78
C ALA A 158 -14.86 -10.35 3.33
N GLY A 159 -14.45 -9.60 2.30
CA GLY A 159 -15.22 -8.47 1.78
C GLY A 159 -15.20 -7.21 2.66
N TYR A 160 -14.37 -7.20 3.72
CA TYR A 160 -14.20 -6.04 4.61
C TYR A 160 -13.79 -4.79 3.82
N ASP A 161 -12.94 -4.96 2.83
CA ASP A 161 -12.43 -3.92 1.94
C ASP A 161 -13.56 -3.34 1.07
N MET A 162 -14.35 -4.21 0.45
CA MET A 162 -15.50 -3.78 -0.37
C MET A 162 -16.53 -3.03 0.44
N THR A 163 -16.89 -3.57 1.62
CA THR A 163 -17.84 -2.93 2.53
C THR A 163 -17.31 -1.58 3.01
N PHE A 164 -16.01 -1.49 3.31
CA PHE A 164 -15.36 -0.24 3.70
C PHE A 164 -15.42 0.82 2.58
N ILE A 165 -15.02 0.44 1.38
CA ILE A 165 -15.05 1.29 0.19
C ILE A 165 -16.48 1.78 -0.08
N GLU A 166 -17.47 0.87 -0.01
CA GLU A 166 -18.88 1.22 -0.19
C GLU A 166 -19.39 2.21 0.86
N ARG A 167 -18.99 2.04 2.13
CA ARG A 167 -19.32 2.99 3.22
C ARG A 167 -18.72 4.36 2.98
N LEU A 168 -17.45 4.43 2.56
CA LEU A 168 -16.81 5.70 2.20
C LEU A 168 -17.52 6.38 1.04
N HIS A 169 -17.89 5.62 0.01
CA HIS A 169 -18.67 6.13 -1.12
C HIS A 169 -20.02 6.71 -0.70
N LYS A 170 -20.74 6.02 0.18
CA LYS A 170 -22.04 6.47 0.70
C LYS A 170 -21.94 7.67 1.65
N HIS A 171 -20.81 7.81 2.35
CA HIS A 171 -20.59 8.94 3.25
C HIS A 171 -20.57 10.28 2.52
N GLY A 172 -20.32 10.26 1.23
CA GLY A 172 -20.25 11.45 0.41
C GLY A 172 -18.83 12.04 0.39
N GLY A 173 -18.70 13.05 -0.41
CA GLY A 173 -17.42 13.58 -0.81
C GLY A 173 -17.16 13.23 -2.27
N ARG A 174 -16.37 14.05 -2.92
CA ARG A 174 -15.99 13.82 -4.30
C ARG A 174 -15.18 12.55 -4.40
N LEU A 175 -15.64 11.65 -5.23
CA LEU A 175 -14.92 10.47 -5.61
C LEU A 175 -13.94 10.84 -6.71
N PHE A 176 -12.71 10.65 -6.43
CA PHE A 176 -11.48 10.64 -7.20
C PHE A 176 -11.47 11.22 -8.63
N ALA A 177 -10.41 11.92 -8.96
CA ALA A 177 -9.92 11.99 -10.31
C ALA A 177 -9.14 10.71 -10.59
N GLU A 178 -9.59 9.88 -11.53
CA GLU A 178 -8.85 8.71 -11.95
C GLU A 178 -7.53 9.17 -12.59
N PRO A 179 -6.36 8.84 -12.00
CA PRO A 179 -5.09 9.24 -12.61
C PRO A 179 -4.93 8.60 -13.99
N PRO A 180 -4.26 9.25 -14.94
CA PRO A 180 -3.99 8.65 -16.23
C PRO A 180 -3.22 7.34 -16.11
N LYS A 181 -3.59 6.32 -16.88
CA LYS A 181 -2.89 5.00 -16.88
C LYS A 181 -1.40 5.10 -17.21
N ALA A 182 -1.00 6.12 -17.97
CA ALA A 182 0.40 6.42 -18.22
C ALA A 182 1.18 6.87 -16.96
N GLU A 183 0.49 7.25 -15.88
CA GLU A 183 1.07 7.60 -14.58
C GLU A 183 1.04 6.41 -13.59
N ALA A 184 0.96 5.18 -14.08
CA ALA A 184 1.00 3.99 -13.26
C ALA A 184 2.17 4.02 -12.27
N SER A 185 1.88 3.67 -11.01
CA SER A 185 2.87 3.72 -9.92
C SER A 185 2.72 2.60 -8.90
N TRP A 186 1.80 1.66 -9.12
CA TRP A 186 1.53 0.57 -8.20
C TRP A 186 1.58 -0.77 -8.92
N PHE A 187 2.32 -1.72 -8.36
CA PHE A 187 2.36 -3.11 -8.79
C PHE A 187 1.52 -3.94 -7.82
N TYR A 188 0.38 -4.41 -8.29
CA TYR A 188 -0.36 -5.43 -7.60
C TYR A 188 0.28 -6.79 -7.91
N MET A 189 0.93 -7.37 -6.91
CA MET A 189 1.70 -8.58 -7.05
C MET A 189 0.82 -9.79 -6.86
N TRP A 190 0.65 -10.58 -7.93
CA TRP A 190 -0.19 -11.78 -7.89
C TRP A 190 0.62 -13.04 -8.22
N GLY A 191 0.15 -14.18 -7.74
CA GLY A 191 0.74 -15.48 -8.08
C GLY A 191 1.39 -16.18 -6.90
N GLY A 192 2.30 -17.13 -7.16
CA GLY A 192 2.85 -18.04 -6.16
C GLY A 192 3.69 -17.42 -5.04
N ARG A 193 3.83 -16.10 -5.00
CA ARG A 193 4.57 -15.38 -3.95
C ARG A 193 3.73 -15.09 -2.72
N SER A 194 2.46 -14.77 -2.89
CA SER A 194 1.59 -14.35 -1.79
C SER A 194 0.39 -15.27 -1.64
N TYR A 195 -0.08 -15.38 -0.41
CA TYR A 195 -1.32 -16.04 -0.09
C TYR A 195 -2.46 -15.02 -0.10
N HIS A 196 -3.13 -14.92 -1.24
CA HIS A 196 -4.25 -14.01 -1.40
C HIS A 196 -5.51 -14.57 -0.76
N MET A 197 -5.97 -13.96 0.31
CA MET A 197 -7.21 -14.37 0.99
C MET A 197 -8.44 -14.14 0.12
N SER A 198 -8.43 -13.10 -0.72
CA SER A 198 -9.50 -12.81 -1.68
C SER A 198 -9.77 -13.95 -2.68
N GLY A 199 -8.76 -14.72 -3.03
CA GLY A 199 -8.90 -15.92 -3.88
C GLY A 199 -9.57 -17.11 -3.19
N GLN A 200 -9.81 -17.05 -1.88
CA GLN A 200 -10.39 -18.15 -1.12
C GLN A 200 -11.92 -18.08 -1.00
N GLY A 201 -12.55 -17.03 -1.53
CA GLY A 201 -13.99 -16.79 -1.43
C GLY A 201 -14.45 -16.39 -0.02
N HIS A 202 -15.76 -16.30 0.15
CA HIS A 202 -16.35 -15.95 1.44
C HIS A 202 -16.19 -17.08 2.48
N ASP A 203 -16.10 -16.67 3.76
CA ASP A 203 -16.11 -17.61 4.87
C ASP A 203 -17.42 -18.40 4.89
N LYS A 204 -17.32 -19.72 5.13
CA LYS A 204 -18.48 -20.63 5.15
C LYS A 204 -18.69 -21.16 6.57
N PRO A 205 -19.93 -21.27 7.04
CA PRO A 205 -20.23 -21.85 8.34
C PRO A 205 -19.61 -23.24 8.52
N GLY A 206 -18.97 -23.46 9.66
CA GLY A 206 -18.32 -24.73 10.01
C GLY A 206 -16.98 -25.01 9.31
N GLN A 207 -16.47 -24.05 8.52
CA GLN A 207 -15.13 -24.15 7.92
C GLN A 207 -14.19 -23.10 8.54
N PRO A 208 -12.86 -23.33 8.49
CA PRO A 208 -11.90 -22.31 8.88
C PRO A 208 -12.13 -21.00 8.14
N ASN A 209 -12.14 -19.88 8.87
CA ASN A 209 -12.25 -18.55 8.25
C ASN A 209 -10.95 -18.14 7.54
N ALA A 210 -10.95 -17.00 6.86
CA ALA A 210 -9.80 -16.53 6.07
C ALA A 210 -8.52 -16.39 6.91
N ILE A 211 -8.62 -15.85 8.13
CA ILE A 211 -7.46 -15.73 9.03
C ILE A 211 -6.92 -17.11 9.46
N GLN A 212 -7.80 -18.03 9.82
CA GLN A 212 -7.39 -19.38 10.21
C GLN A 212 -6.69 -20.12 9.06
N ARG A 213 -7.22 -19.99 7.82
CA ARG A 213 -6.56 -20.56 6.62
C ARG A 213 -5.21 -19.92 6.36
N HIS A 214 -5.10 -18.60 6.49
CA HIS A 214 -3.83 -17.90 6.32
C HIS A 214 -2.82 -18.29 7.41
N SER A 215 -3.24 -18.32 8.66
CA SER A 215 -2.38 -18.74 9.78
C SER A 215 -1.87 -20.19 9.59
N ALA A 216 -2.73 -21.10 9.13
CA ALA A 216 -2.34 -22.48 8.82
C ALA A 216 -1.32 -22.55 7.67
N HIS A 217 -1.48 -21.70 6.64
CA HIS A 217 -0.52 -21.59 5.54
C HIS A 217 0.85 -21.08 6.04
N VAL A 218 0.87 -20.02 6.84
CA VAL A 218 2.09 -19.45 7.42
C VAL A 218 2.79 -20.47 8.32
N GLU A 219 2.02 -21.21 9.15
CA GLU A 219 2.57 -22.25 10.01
C GLU A 219 3.20 -23.40 9.20
N ASN A 220 2.58 -23.81 8.11
CA ASN A 220 3.15 -24.80 7.20
C ASN A 220 4.47 -24.32 6.57
N LEU A 221 4.54 -23.05 6.15
CA LEU A 221 5.79 -22.45 5.65
C LEU A 221 6.86 -22.37 6.74
N ARG A 222 6.48 -22.08 7.98
CA ARG A 222 7.40 -22.09 9.13
C ARG A 222 7.98 -23.47 9.37
N GLN A 223 7.15 -24.51 9.36
CA GLN A 223 7.60 -25.90 9.52
C GLN A 223 8.54 -26.34 8.38
N GLN A 224 8.41 -25.76 7.19
CA GLN A 224 9.33 -25.97 6.07
C GLN A 224 10.61 -25.12 6.16
N GLY A 225 10.81 -24.33 7.23
CA GLY A 225 11.96 -23.45 7.39
C GLY A 225 11.97 -22.23 6.45
N LYS A 226 10.82 -21.89 5.83
CA LYS A 226 10.70 -20.76 4.89
C LYS A 226 10.36 -19.44 5.57
N ILE A 227 10.00 -19.45 6.83
CA ILE A 227 9.66 -18.27 7.63
C ILE A 227 10.55 -18.22 8.85
N SER A 228 11.25 -17.11 9.03
CA SER A 228 12.06 -16.82 10.22
C SER A 228 11.16 -16.44 11.39
N THR A 229 11.54 -16.84 12.60
CA THR A 229 10.88 -16.49 13.86
C THR A 229 11.87 -15.87 14.85
N GLY A 230 11.36 -15.33 15.97
CA GLY A 230 12.16 -14.58 16.91
C GLY A 230 12.41 -13.15 16.44
N ASP A 231 13.56 -12.61 16.79
CA ASP A 231 14.00 -11.27 16.35
C ASP A 231 14.44 -11.33 14.88
N VAL A 232 13.78 -10.57 14.02
CA VAL A 232 14.05 -10.53 12.57
C VAL A 232 14.36 -9.11 12.15
N GLU A 233 15.58 -8.87 11.74
CA GLU A 233 16.02 -7.60 11.16
C GLU A 233 15.60 -7.51 9.69
N LEU A 234 14.80 -6.50 9.33
CA LEU A 234 14.42 -6.28 7.94
C LEU A 234 15.60 -5.74 7.13
N LYS A 235 15.73 -6.24 5.90
CA LYS A 235 16.74 -5.82 4.92
C LYS A 235 16.06 -5.36 3.64
N PRO A 236 15.47 -4.15 3.64
CA PRO A 236 14.69 -3.68 2.51
C PRO A 236 15.48 -3.69 1.20
N HIS A 237 14.94 -4.35 0.19
CA HIS A 237 15.52 -4.43 -1.13
C HIS A 237 14.43 -4.77 -2.16
N TRP A 238 14.70 -4.46 -3.43
CA TRP A 238 13.88 -4.94 -4.55
C TRP A 238 14.54 -6.13 -5.23
N LYS A 239 13.75 -7.12 -5.59
CA LYS A 239 14.21 -8.29 -6.37
C LYS A 239 14.40 -7.98 -7.84
N TYR A 240 13.68 -6.96 -8.34
CA TYR A 240 13.70 -6.56 -9.74
C TYR A 240 13.82 -5.04 -9.86
N ASP A 241 14.21 -4.56 -11.04
CA ASP A 241 14.11 -3.13 -11.38
C ASP A 241 12.67 -2.81 -11.82
N TYR A 242 11.82 -2.56 -10.82
CA TYR A 242 10.41 -2.25 -11.03
C TYR A 242 10.21 -0.94 -11.79
N VAL A 243 11.12 0.02 -11.66
CA VAL A 243 11.06 1.29 -12.40
C VAL A 243 11.24 1.03 -13.89
N GLN A 244 12.27 0.28 -14.26
CA GLN A 244 12.52 -0.08 -15.66
C GLN A 244 11.37 -0.92 -16.23
N MET A 245 10.88 -1.89 -15.48
CA MET A 245 9.75 -2.73 -15.89
C MET A 245 8.50 -1.90 -16.21
N LEU A 246 8.18 -0.94 -15.35
CA LEU A 246 7.03 -0.08 -15.52
C LEU A 246 7.20 0.89 -16.69
N ASP A 247 8.40 1.48 -16.87
CA ASP A 247 8.70 2.38 -18.00
C ASP A 247 8.56 1.65 -19.34
N ILE A 248 9.10 0.45 -19.45
CA ILE A 248 8.95 -0.40 -20.65
C ILE A 248 7.47 -0.68 -20.94
N PHE A 249 6.70 -1.04 -19.93
CA PHE A 249 5.28 -1.33 -20.08
C PHE A 249 4.49 -0.10 -20.54
N VAL A 250 4.65 1.03 -19.85
CA VAL A 250 3.95 2.29 -20.16
C VAL A 250 4.30 2.78 -21.55
N LYS A 251 5.59 2.75 -21.91
CA LYS A 251 6.06 3.14 -23.25
C LYS A 251 5.48 2.25 -24.34
N SER A 252 5.52 0.95 -24.13
CA SER A 252 4.97 -0.03 -25.10
C SER A 252 3.48 0.14 -25.32
N LYS A 253 2.72 0.43 -24.26
CA LYS A 253 1.27 0.42 -24.31
C LYS A 253 0.65 1.78 -24.59
N TYR A 254 1.25 2.87 -24.09
CA TYR A 254 0.70 4.22 -24.19
C TYR A 254 1.55 5.18 -25.01
N GLY A 255 2.71 4.74 -25.55
CA GLY A 255 3.58 5.56 -26.37
C GLY A 255 4.28 6.71 -25.65
N THR A 256 4.22 6.75 -24.32
CA THR A 256 4.81 7.80 -23.48
C THR A 256 5.84 7.19 -22.53
N SER A 257 6.98 7.87 -22.32
CA SER A 257 7.93 7.51 -21.27
C SER A 257 7.88 8.53 -20.16
N ARG A 258 7.81 8.07 -18.91
CA ARG A 258 7.76 8.97 -17.75
C ARG A 258 9.11 9.57 -17.37
N THR A 259 10.20 8.93 -17.73
CA THR A 259 11.58 9.39 -17.47
C THR A 259 11.84 10.80 -18.05
N THR A 260 11.07 11.23 -19.05
CA THR A 260 11.18 12.56 -19.66
C THR A 260 10.51 13.66 -18.84
N THR A 261 9.54 13.34 -17.98
CA THR A 261 8.73 14.33 -17.27
C THR A 261 9.34 14.77 -15.93
N VAL A 262 10.09 13.90 -15.26
CA VAL A 262 10.73 14.19 -13.96
C VAL A 262 11.93 15.11 -14.13
N HIS A 263 12.71 14.97 -15.21
CA HIS A 263 13.83 15.88 -15.51
C HIS A 263 13.38 17.31 -15.84
N ASP A 264 12.20 17.47 -16.47
CA ASP A 264 11.67 18.80 -16.82
C ASP A 264 11.17 19.61 -15.61
N ILE A 265 10.70 18.93 -14.56
CA ILE A 265 10.22 19.58 -13.34
C ILE A 265 11.41 20.04 -12.47
N SER A 266 12.46 19.23 -12.34
CA SER A 266 13.64 19.58 -11.58
C SER A 266 14.44 20.73 -12.24
N GLN A 267 14.53 20.77 -13.57
CA GLN A 267 15.18 21.86 -14.28
C GLN A 267 14.39 23.16 -14.25
N LYS A 268 13.06 23.12 -14.26
CA LYS A 268 12.20 24.32 -14.11
C LYS A 268 12.24 24.93 -12.70
N GLN A 269 12.53 24.17 -11.68
CA GLN A 269 12.70 24.69 -10.32
C GLN A 269 14.10 25.31 -10.11
N VAL A 270 15.15 24.74 -10.70
CA VAL A 270 16.53 25.27 -10.60
C VAL A 270 16.72 26.56 -11.40
N SER A 271 16.04 26.72 -12.55
CA SER A 271 16.13 27.92 -13.37
C SER A 271 15.36 29.15 -12.84
N ARG A 272 14.61 29.04 -11.74
CA ARG A 272 13.91 30.14 -11.07
C ARG A 272 14.61 30.70 -9.84
N GLN A 273 15.81 30.22 -9.48
CA GLN A 273 16.55 30.65 -8.30
C GLN A 273 17.88 31.36 -8.59
N ILE A 274 18.06 31.96 -9.76
CA ILE A 274 19.21 32.83 -10.02
C ILE A 274 18.67 34.23 -10.40
N PRO A 275 19.07 35.29 -9.64
CA PRO A 275 18.58 36.63 -9.83
C PRO A 275 19.05 37.27 -11.13
#